data_7c9d13cdd4ff43d2809e02c2c04a11bb
#
_entry.id   7c9d13cdd4ff43d2809e02c2c04a11bb
#
_cell.length_a   1.000
_cell.length_b   1.000
_cell.length_c   1.000
_cell.angle_alpha   90.00
_cell.angle_beta   90.00
_cell.angle_gamma   90.00
#
_symmetry.space_group_name_H-M   'P 1'
#
loop_
_entity.id
_entity.type
_entity.pdbx_description
1 polymer ?
#
loop_
_entity_poly.entity_id
_entity_poly.type
_entity_poly.pdbx_seq_one_letter_code
_entity_poly.pdbx_strand_id
1 'polypeptide(L)'
;MDYAKYIDYTLLKPESTKAQIDKLIKEAKTYHFKSVCVNPTQVKYAAEQLRDSDVLVCTVVGFPLGASTTATKTFETEDAIKNGASEIDMVINIGALKDGRYDDVKKDIEGVVGAANGILVKVIIETILLTDDEKVKACEIARAAGADFVKTSTGFAGGGATAEDVALMKQTVGNELQVKASGGVRNLADFKKMIEAGATRIGASAGVEIIEGLEANTDY
;
A
#
# COMPACT_ATOMS: atom_id res chain seq x y z
N MET A 1 2.27 17.09 14.74
CA MET A 1 2.06 16.29 13.51
C MET A 1 0.83 15.43 13.74
N ASP A 2 -0.12 15.43 12.84
CA ASP A 2 -1.31 14.56 12.94
C ASP A 2 -0.97 13.18 12.36
N TYR A 3 -0.59 12.26 13.22
CA TYR A 3 -0.16 10.92 12.83
C TYR A 3 -1.25 10.09 12.14
N ALA A 4 -2.52 10.34 12.46
CA ALA A 4 -3.65 9.63 11.86
C ALA A 4 -3.69 9.81 10.33
N LYS A 5 -3.31 10.98 9.84
CA LYS A 5 -3.26 11.30 8.41
C LYS A 5 -2.13 10.60 7.64
N TYR A 6 -1.25 9.90 8.33
CA TYR A 6 -0.21 9.05 7.72
C TYR A 6 -0.63 7.58 7.63
N ILE A 7 -1.76 7.17 8.26
CA ILE A 7 -2.13 5.77 8.39
C ILE A 7 -3.17 5.37 7.34
N ASP A 8 -2.82 4.34 6.54
CA ASP A 8 -3.78 3.50 5.82
C ASP A 8 -4.15 2.34 6.74
N TYR A 9 -5.32 2.42 7.38
CA TYR A 9 -5.77 1.41 8.34
C TYR A 9 -6.22 0.16 7.60
N THR A 10 -5.46 -0.95 7.77
CA THR A 10 -5.43 -2.05 6.82
C THR A 10 -6.03 -3.33 7.37
N LEU A 11 -6.90 -3.98 6.59
CA LEU A 11 -7.43 -5.32 6.84
C LEU A 11 -7.54 -6.09 5.51
N LEU A 12 -6.55 -6.95 5.23
CA LEU A 12 -6.42 -7.69 3.96
C LEU A 12 -6.46 -9.21 4.12
N LYS A 13 -6.67 -9.73 5.34
CA LYS A 13 -6.78 -11.18 5.57
C LYS A 13 -7.96 -11.74 4.77
N PRO A 14 -7.79 -12.86 4.07
CA PRO A 14 -8.83 -13.42 3.20
C PRO A 14 -10.09 -13.85 3.96
N GLU A 15 -9.94 -14.21 5.23
CA GLU A 15 -11.04 -14.62 6.11
C GLU A 15 -11.74 -13.43 6.81
N SER A 16 -11.42 -12.19 6.44
CA SER A 16 -12.01 -11.01 7.09
C SER A 16 -13.51 -10.95 6.93
N THR A 17 -14.20 -10.90 8.05
CA THR A 17 -15.66 -10.88 8.13
C THR A 17 -16.22 -9.47 7.97
N LYS A 18 -17.52 -9.37 7.64
CA LYS A 18 -18.21 -8.09 7.60
C LYS A 18 -18.12 -7.31 8.93
N ALA A 19 -18.25 -8.01 10.07
CA ALA A 19 -18.14 -7.38 11.37
C ALA A 19 -16.76 -6.75 11.62
N GLN A 20 -15.70 -7.37 11.13
CA GLN A 20 -14.34 -6.82 11.22
C GLN A 20 -14.16 -5.60 10.29
N ILE A 21 -14.76 -5.61 9.10
CA ILE A 21 -14.78 -4.45 8.21
C ILE A 21 -15.60 -3.30 8.83
N ASP A 22 -16.74 -3.57 9.45
CA ASP A 22 -17.55 -2.58 10.17
C ASP A 22 -16.75 -1.93 11.30
N LYS A 23 -16.00 -2.73 12.06
CA LYS A 23 -15.09 -2.24 13.10
C LYS A 23 -14.00 -1.34 12.52
N LEU A 24 -13.29 -1.80 11.46
CA LEU A 24 -12.26 -1.04 10.77
C LEU A 24 -12.76 0.35 10.33
N ILE A 25 -13.93 0.39 9.68
CA ILE A 25 -14.55 1.62 9.18
C ILE A 25 -14.90 2.56 10.34
N LYS A 26 -15.51 2.03 11.40
CA LYS A 26 -15.89 2.83 12.59
C LYS A 26 -14.65 3.45 13.24
N GLU A 27 -13.59 2.68 13.46
CA GLU A 27 -12.34 3.15 14.02
C GLU A 27 -11.66 4.18 13.11
N ALA A 28 -11.62 3.92 11.80
CA ALA A 28 -11.05 4.85 10.84
C ALA A 28 -11.74 6.23 10.86
N LYS A 29 -13.06 6.26 10.98
CA LYS A 29 -13.85 7.51 11.14
C LYS A 29 -13.56 8.19 12.48
N THR A 30 -13.47 7.41 13.57
CA THR A 30 -13.23 7.94 14.92
C THR A 30 -11.88 8.60 15.06
N TYR A 31 -10.84 7.99 14.48
CA TYR A 31 -9.46 8.48 14.54
C TYR A 31 -9.07 9.34 13.34
N HIS A 32 -9.96 9.52 12.36
CA HIS A 32 -9.70 10.28 11.15
C HIS A 32 -8.46 9.79 10.36
N PHE A 33 -8.29 8.46 10.23
CA PHE A 33 -7.19 7.90 9.46
C PHE A 33 -7.20 8.39 8.00
N LYS A 34 -6.05 8.31 7.32
CA LYS A 34 -5.95 8.75 5.93
C LYS A 34 -6.86 7.93 5.03
N SER A 35 -6.83 6.60 5.19
CA SER A 35 -7.67 5.67 4.43
C SER A 35 -7.95 4.40 5.24
N VAL A 36 -8.94 3.63 4.81
CA VAL A 36 -8.98 2.19 5.03
C VAL A 36 -8.37 1.49 3.83
N CYS A 37 -7.62 0.39 4.06
CA CYS A 37 -7.10 -0.45 2.98
C CYS A 37 -7.70 -1.85 3.09
N VAL A 38 -8.51 -2.24 2.10
CA VAL A 38 -9.32 -3.45 2.12
C VAL A 38 -9.20 -4.24 0.83
N ASN A 39 -9.57 -5.53 0.86
CA ASN A 39 -9.65 -6.35 -0.35
C ASN A 39 -10.69 -5.81 -1.35
N PRO A 40 -10.53 -6.03 -2.67
CA PRO A 40 -11.41 -5.48 -3.71
C PRO A 40 -12.90 -5.74 -3.48
N THR A 41 -13.26 -6.92 -2.97
CA THR A 41 -14.65 -7.29 -2.67
C THR A 41 -15.33 -6.42 -1.60
N GLN A 42 -14.55 -5.69 -0.78
CA GLN A 42 -15.04 -4.83 0.28
C GLN A 42 -15.11 -3.35 -0.12
N VAL A 43 -14.56 -2.98 -1.28
CA VAL A 43 -14.43 -1.57 -1.71
C VAL A 43 -15.76 -0.87 -1.79
N LYS A 44 -16.74 -1.46 -2.48
CA LYS A 44 -18.07 -0.85 -2.65
C LYS A 44 -18.73 -0.59 -1.30
N TYR A 45 -18.69 -1.57 -0.42
CA TYR A 45 -19.26 -1.44 0.93
C TYR A 45 -18.54 -0.37 1.75
N ALA A 46 -17.20 -0.38 1.76
CA ALA A 46 -16.41 0.63 2.46
C ALA A 46 -16.69 2.05 1.94
N ALA A 47 -16.76 2.23 0.61
CA ALA A 47 -17.05 3.51 -0.03
C ALA A 47 -18.43 4.04 0.34
N GLU A 48 -19.45 3.16 0.39
CA GLU A 48 -20.81 3.54 0.84
C GLU A 48 -20.82 4.01 2.29
N GLN A 49 -20.10 3.31 3.20
CA GLN A 49 -20.06 3.63 4.62
C GLN A 49 -19.20 4.87 4.95
N LEU A 50 -18.25 5.21 4.08
CA LEU A 50 -17.33 6.34 4.26
C LEU A 50 -17.71 7.59 3.46
N ARG A 51 -18.84 7.59 2.75
CA ARG A 51 -19.27 8.68 1.84
C ARG A 51 -19.22 10.07 2.48
N ASP A 52 -19.66 10.17 3.74
CA ASP A 52 -19.74 11.42 4.48
C ASP A 52 -18.59 11.58 5.49
N SER A 53 -17.41 11.04 5.16
CA SER A 53 -16.22 11.13 5.99
C SER A 53 -15.02 11.62 5.20
N ASP A 54 -13.95 11.99 5.92
CA ASP A 54 -12.67 12.39 5.37
C ASP A 54 -11.70 11.20 5.14
N VAL A 55 -12.18 9.98 5.37
CA VAL A 55 -11.41 8.74 5.23
C VAL A 55 -11.55 8.19 3.81
N LEU A 56 -10.43 7.98 3.14
CA LEU A 56 -10.38 7.44 1.78
C LEU A 56 -10.50 5.91 1.75
N VAL A 57 -10.84 5.35 0.60
CA VAL A 57 -10.84 3.90 0.36
C VAL A 57 -9.67 3.52 -0.52
N CYS A 58 -8.70 2.81 0.03
CA CYS A 58 -7.60 2.17 -0.66
C CYS A 58 -7.90 0.69 -0.88
N THR A 59 -7.48 0.14 -2.01
CA THR A 59 -7.52 -1.31 -2.24
C THR A 59 -6.29 -1.80 -2.97
N VAL A 60 -6.19 -3.12 -3.15
CA VAL A 60 -5.01 -3.78 -3.72
C VAL A 60 -5.31 -4.39 -5.09
N VAL A 61 -4.29 -4.47 -5.95
CA VAL A 61 -4.36 -5.00 -7.32
C VAL A 61 -3.19 -5.94 -7.58
N GLY A 62 -3.45 -7.08 -8.22
CA GLY A 62 -2.46 -8.14 -8.43
C GLY A 62 -1.91 -8.71 -7.12
N PHE A 63 -2.68 -8.65 -6.07
CA PHE A 63 -2.23 -8.87 -4.70
C PHE A 63 -2.55 -10.30 -4.21
N PRO A 64 -1.65 -10.93 -3.39
CA PRO A 64 -0.36 -10.39 -2.93
C PRO A 64 0.83 -10.74 -3.83
N LEU A 65 0.67 -11.58 -4.86
CA LEU A 65 1.77 -12.21 -5.58
C LEU A 65 2.39 -11.35 -6.70
N GLY A 66 1.67 -10.37 -7.23
CA GLY A 66 2.11 -9.58 -8.39
C GLY A 66 2.15 -10.36 -9.71
N ALA A 67 1.75 -11.62 -9.71
CA ALA A 67 1.94 -12.56 -10.82
C ALA A 67 0.73 -12.65 -11.78
N SER A 68 -0.28 -11.79 -11.61
CA SER A 68 -1.35 -11.62 -12.58
C SER A 68 -0.85 -10.93 -13.84
N THR A 69 -1.53 -11.14 -14.98
CA THR A 69 -1.20 -10.41 -16.21
C THR A 69 -1.52 -8.93 -16.07
N THR A 70 -0.87 -8.10 -16.86
CA THR A 70 -1.15 -6.65 -16.93
C THR A 70 -2.62 -6.38 -17.25
N ALA A 71 -3.23 -7.12 -18.18
CA ALA A 71 -4.64 -6.98 -18.50
C ALA A 71 -5.55 -7.24 -17.30
N THR A 72 -5.23 -8.26 -16.48
CA THR A 72 -5.97 -8.56 -15.25
C THR A 72 -5.84 -7.42 -14.24
N LYS A 73 -4.61 -6.93 -13.98
CA LYS A 73 -4.39 -5.81 -13.06
C LYS A 73 -5.08 -4.53 -13.52
N THR A 74 -5.07 -4.26 -14.83
CA THR A 74 -5.80 -3.13 -15.43
C THR A 74 -7.29 -3.24 -15.16
N PHE A 75 -7.89 -4.40 -15.41
CA PHE A 75 -9.30 -4.65 -15.13
C PHE A 75 -9.64 -4.55 -13.64
N GLU A 76 -8.82 -5.12 -12.75
CA GLU A 76 -8.99 -4.98 -11.31
C GLU A 76 -8.97 -3.52 -10.86
N THR A 77 -8.10 -2.70 -11.46
CA THR A 77 -8.01 -1.26 -11.19
C THR A 77 -9.28 -0.52 -11.59
N GLU A 78 -9.75 -0.75 -12.81
CA GLU A 78 -10.99 -0.14 -13.32
C GLU A 78 -12.21 -0.54 -12.49
N ASP A 79 -12.33 -1.83 -12.14
CA ASP A 79 -13.42 -2.33 -11.32
C ASP A 79 -13.39 -1.75 -9.90
N ALA A 80 -12.21 -1.69 -9.28
CA ALA A 80 -12.04 -1.10 -7.95
C ALA A 80 -12.45 0.38 -7.92
N ILE A 81 -12.04 1.18 -8.91
CA ILE A 81 -12.39 2.59 -9.01
C ILE A 81 -13.89 2.77 -9.25
N LYS A 82 -14.49 1.98 -10.13
CA LYS A 82 -15.94 1.97 -10.37
C LYS A 82 -16.73 1.66 -9.10
N ASN A 83 -16.17 0.83 -8.20
CA ASN A 83 -16.75 0.49 -6.91
C ASN A 83 -16.45 1.52 -5.81
N GLY A 84 -15.65 2.56 -6.08
CA GLY A 84 -15.43 3.67 -5.17
C GLY A 84 -14.06 3.72 -4.50
N ALA A 85 -13.07 2.95 -4.99
CA ALA A 85 -11.68 3.11 -4.56
C ALA A 85 -11.14 4.49 -4.98
N SER A 86 -10.44 5.14 -4.08
CA SER A 86 -9.78 6.44 -4.29
C SER A 86 -8.26 6.37 -4.22
N GLU A 87 -7.70 5.21 -3.88
CA GLU A 87 -6.27 4.89 -3.94
C GLU A 87 -6.09 3.41 -4.31
N ILE A 88 -5.05 3.10 -5.08
CA ILE A 88 -4.73 1.73 -5.56
C ILE A 88 -3.31 1.36 -5.12
N ASP A 89 -3.15 0.20 -4.47
CA ASP A 89 -1.87 -0.40 -4.13
C ASP A 89 -1.65 -1.64 -5.02
N MET A 90 -0.86 -1.54 -6.08
CA MET A 90 -0.54 -2.66 -6.97
C MET A 90 0.74 -3.37 -6.56
N VAL A 91 0.85 -4.67 -6.81
CA VAL A 91 2.10 -5.44 -6.67
C VAL A 91 2.78 -5.58 -8.03
N ILE A 92 4.10 -5.32 -8.10
CA ILE A 92 4.90 -5.52 -9.32
C ILE A 92 4.97 -7.00 -9.72
N ASN A 93 5.31 -7.26 -10.99
CA ASN A 93 5.71 -8.59 -11.41
C ASN A 93 7.16 -8.86 -10.95
N ILE A 94 7.28 -9.46 -9.74
CA ILE A 94 8.57 -9.72 -9.09
C ILE A 94 9.44 -10.66 -9.92
N GLY A 95 8.85 -11.71 -10.53
CA GLY A 95 9.58 -12.63 -11.40
C GLY A 95 10.19 -11.94 -12.62
N ALA A 96 9.44 -11.04 -13.25
CA ALA A 96 9.96 -10.24 -14.37
C ALA A 96 11.11 -9.32 -13.95
N LEU A 97 11.02 -8.70 -12.76
CA LEU A 97 12.10 -7.88 -12.21
C LEU A 97 13.39 -8.73 -12.01
N LYS A 98 13.23 -9.91 -11.39
CA LYS A 98 14.35 -10.85 -11.15
C LYS A 98 15.01 -11.35 -12.43
N ASP A 99 14.24 -11.53 -13.50
CA ASP A 99 14.74 -11.91 -14.82
C ASP A 99 15.39 -10.75 -15.59
N GLY A 100 15.41 -9.52 -15.04
CA GLY A 100 15.87 -8.32 -15.73
C GLY A 100 14.95 -7.84 -16.85
N ARG A 101 13.70 -8.33 -16.91
CA ARG A 101 12.69 -7.91 -17.89
C ARG A 101 12.03 -6.59 -17.45
N TYR A 102 12.83 -5.54 -17.35
CA TYR A 102 12.44 -4.24 -16.80
C TYR A 102 11.34 -3.53 -17.60
N ASP A 103 11.35 -3.71 -18.92
CA ASP A 103 10.30 -3.16 -19.81
C ASP A 103 8.94 -3.80 -19.53
N ASP A 104 8.90 -5.10 -19.20
CA ASP A 104 7.66 -5.78 -18.84
C ASP A 104 7.12 -5.26 -17.50
N VAL A 105 8.00 -5.07 -16.50
CA VAL A 105 7.63 -4.48 -15.21
C VAL A 105 7.11 -3.06 -15.40
N LYS A 106 7.78 -2.26 -16.23
CA LYS A 106 7.34 -0.88 -16.52
C LYS A 106 5.98 -0.86 -17.18
N LYS A 107 5.75 -1.66 -18.23
CA LYS A 107 4.45 -1.76 -18.92
C LYS A 107 3.33 -2.22 -17.99
N ASP A 108 3.63 -3.12 -17.06
CA ASP A 108 2.68 -3.60 -16.06
C ASP A 108 2.20 -2.47 -15.15
N ILE A 109 3.14 -1.64 -14.64
CA ILE A 109 2.83 -0.46 -13.83
C ILE A 109 2.09 0.59 -14.66
N GLU A 110 2.57 0.90 -15.88
CA GLU A 110 1.93 1.87 -16.80
C GLU A 110 0.48 1.47 -17.13
N GLY A 111 0.20 0.16 -17.26
CA GLY A 111 -1.16 -0.34 -17.47
C GLY A 111 -2.09 0.01 -16.31
N VAL A 112 -1.63 -0.17 -15.07
CA VAL A 112 -2.39 0.17 -13.86
C VAL A 112 -2.52 1.69 -13.69
N VAL A 113 -1.43 2.45 -13.87
CA VAL A 113 -1.44 3.92 -13.80
C VAL A 113 -2.39 4.52 -14.85
N GLY A 114 -2.37 3.99 -16.07
CA GLY A 114 -3.29 4.42 -17.12
C GLY A 114 -4.75 4.12 -16.79
N ALA A 115 -5.05 2.91 -16.28
CA ALA A 115 -6.40 2.53 -15.85
C ALA A 115 -6.88 3.33 -14.64
N ALA A 116 -5.96 3.73 -13.76
CA ALA A 116 -6.27 4.55 -12.59
C ALA A 116 -6.76 5.97 -12.96
N ASN A 117 -6.43 6.46 -14.16
CA ASN A 117 -6.94 7.71 -14.72
C ASN A 117 -6.89 8.89 -13.73
N GLY A 118 -5.75 9.10 -13.09
CA GLY A 118 -5.51 10.16 -12.12
C GLY A 118 -5.83 9.81 -10.65
N ILE A 119 -6.33 8.62 -10.38
CA ILE A 119 -6.41 8.07 -9.02
C ILE A 119 -5.01 7.64 -8.58
N LEU A 120 -4.65 7.94 -7.34
CA LEU A 120 -3.34 7.70 -6.76
C LEU A 120 -2.96 6.20 -6.79
N VAL A 121 -1.78 5.90 -7.35
CA VAL A 121 -1.25 4.54 -7.46
C VAL A 121 0.02 4.39 -6.61
N LYS A 122 0.05 3.36 -5.75
CA LYS A 122 1.22 2.96 -4.98
C LYS A 122 1.72 1.61 -5.49
N VAL A 123 3.03 1.51 -5.72
CA VAL A 123 3.67 0.34 -6.29
C VAL A 123 4.38 -0.45 -5.20
N ILE A 124 3.83 -1.62 -4.85
CA ILE A 124 4.44 -2.56 -3.88
C ILE A 124 5.57 -3.30 -4.59
N ILE A 125 6.80 -3.12 -4.11
CA ILE A 125 7.98 -3.77 -4.68
C ILE A 125 8.35 -5.07 -3.97
N GLU A 126 7.81 -5.34 -2.78
CA GLU A 126 8.04 -6.51 -1.92
C GLU A 126 9.52 -6.66 -1.54
N THR A 127 10.02 -5.74 -0.73
CA THR A 127 11.46 -5.56 -0.42
C THR A 127 12.14 -6.80 0.10
N ILE A 128 11.43 -7.65 0.89
CA ILE A 128 12.03 -8.88 1.46
C ILE A 128 12.50 -9.88 0.39
N LEU A 129 11.96 -9.83 -0.81
CA LEU A 129 12.33 -10.72 -1.92
C LEU A 129 13.41 -10.14 -2.82
N LEU A 130 13.86 -8.90 -2.58
CA LEU A 130 14.74 -8.15 -3.47
C LEU A 130 16.09 -7.88 -2.82
N THR A 131 17.15 -7.87 -3.64
CA THR A 131 18.44 -7.27 -3.29
C THR A 131 18.32 -5.74 -3.32
N ASP A 132 19.30 -5.03 -2.74
CA ASP A 132 19.29 -3.56 -2.74
C ASP A 132 19.31 -2.98 -4.16
N ASP A 133 20.10 -3.57 -5.07
CA ASP A 133 20.11 -3.18 -6.49
C ASP A 133 18.75 -3.38 -7.17
N GLU A 134 18.06 -4.47 -6.85
CA GLU A 134 16.71 -4.73 -7.36
C GLU A 134 15.67 -3.77 -6.78
N LYS A 135 15.78 -3.39 -5.48
CA LYS A 135 14.93 -2.37 -4.85
C LYS A 135 15.10 -1.01 -5.53
N VAL A 136 16.35 -0.60 -5.77
CA VAL A 136 16.66 0.63 -6.51
C VAL A 136 16.04 0.57 -7.90
N LYS A 137 16.25 -0.53 -8.64
CA LYS A 137 15.72 -0.70 -9.99
C LYS A 137 14.17 -0.66 -10.01
N ALA A 138 13.51 -1.33 -9.09
CA ALA A 138 12.05 -1.30 -8.97
C ALA A 138 11.50 0.12 -8.70
N CYS A 139 12.16 0.89 -7.83
CA CYS A 139 11.82 2.28 -7.55
C CYS A 139 12.00 3.18 -8.77
N GLU A 140 13.10 3.04 -9.53
CA GLU A 140 13.35 3.76 -10.78
C GLU A 140 12.26 3.47 -11.82
N ILE A 141 11.89 2.19 -11.97
CA ILE A 141 10.84 1.77 -12.91
C ILE A 141 9.49 2.33 -12.49
N ALA A 142 9.12 2.26 -11.21
CA ALA A 142 7.87 2.82 -10.71
C ALA A 142 7.77 4.33 -10.98
N ARG A 143 8.86 5.06 -10.75
CA ARG A 143 8.96 6.50 -11.07
C ARG A 143 8.78 6.74 -12.57
N ALA A 144 9.51 6.01 -13.41
CA ALA A 144 9.44 6.16 -14.86
C ALA A 144 8.07 5.76 -15.46
N ALA A 145 7.29 4.93 -14.75
CA ALA A 145 5.94 4.52 -15.13
C ALA A 145 4.84 5.48 -14.64
N GLY A 146 5.19 6.55 -13.91
CA GLY A 146 4.25 7.58 -13.46
C GLY A 146 3.44 7.20 -12.21
N ALA A 147 3.95 6.31 -11.35
CA ALA A 147 3.35 6.05 -10.05
C ALA A 147 3.48 7.26 -9.11
N ASP A 148 2.66 7.30 -8.06
CA ASP A 148 2.71 8.35 -7.02
C ASP A 148 3.54 7.92 -5.82
N PHE A 149 3.55 6.63 -5.51
CA PHE A 149 4.28 6.05 -4.39
C PHE A 149 5.02 4.78 -4.79
N VAL A 150 6.11 4.50 -4.08
CA VAL A 150 6.63 3.15 -3.89
C VAL A 150 6.27 2.66 -2.50
N LYS A 151 5.90 1.37 -2.39
CA LYS A 151 5.51 0.74 -1.13
C LYS A 151 6.39 -0.47 -0.85
N THR A 152 6.79 -0.66 0.39
CA THR A 152 7.73 -1.72 0.77
C THR A 152 7.17 -3.13 0.55
N SER A 153 6.03 -3.45 1.12
CA SER A 153 5.65 -4.84 1.36
C SER A 153 4.14 -5.07 1.26
N THR A 154 3.78 -6.31 0.93
CA THR A 154 2.39 -6.80 1.00
C THR A 154 1.98 -7.16 2.43
N GLY A 155 2.92 -7.62 3.25
CA GLY A 155 2.69 -8.26 4.55
C GLY A 155 2.44 -9.77 4.46
N PHE A 156 2.45 -10.37 3.24
CA PHE A 156 2.16 -11.79 3.01
C PHE A 156 3.39 -12.62 2.62
N ALA A 157 4.55 -11.99 2.40
CA ALA A 157 5.79 -12.68 2.00
C ALA A 157 6.71 -13.03 3.19
N GLY A 158 6.22 -12.95 4.43
CA GLY A 158 7.00 -13.26 5.63
C GLY A 158 7.93 -12.16 6.12
N GLY A 159 7.84 -10.96 5.54
CA GLY A 159 8.59 -9.77 5.96
C GLY A 159 7.75 -8.50 5.92
N GLY A 160 8.32 -7.41 6.41
CA GLY A 160 7.69 -6.09 6.46
C GLY A 160 8.69 -4.97 6.20
N ALA A 161 8.27 -3.73 6.44
CA ALA A 161 9.12 -2.56 6.26
C ALA A 161 10.28 -2.53 7.24
N THR A 162 11.45 -2.20 6.76
CA THR A 162 12.61 -1.82 7.56
C THR A 162 12.94 -0.35 7.33
N ALA A 163 13.57 0.32 8.31
CA ALA A 163 13.98 1.71 8.14
C ALA A 163 15.05 1.85 7.03
N GLU A 164 15.88 0.84 6.90
CA GLU A 164 16.94 0.74 5.89
C GLU A 164 16.33 0.71 4.48
N ASP A 165 15.31 -0.14 4.25
CA ASP A 165 14.59 -0.22 2.98
C ASP A 165 13.87 1.09 2.66
N VAL A 166 13.17 1.67 3.64
CA VAL A 166 12.47 2.95 3.47
C VAL A 166 13.46 4.07 3.10
N ALA A 167 14.61 4.13 3.77
CA ALA A 167 15.64 5.13 3.48
C ALA A 167 16.23 4.94 2.07
N LEU A 168 16.53 3.69 1.66
CA LEU A 168 17.01 3.36 0.32
C LEU A 168 15.99 3.77 -0.75
N MET A 169 14.72 3.41 -0.57
CA MET A 169 13.63 3.76 -1.47
C MET A 169 13.47 5.28 -1.56
N LYS A 170 13.47 5.99 -0.42
CA LYS A 170 13.36 7.47 -0.39
C LYS A 170 14.55 8.14 -1.06
N GLN A 171 15.76 7.65 -0.86
CA GLN A 171 16.95 8.14 -1.54
C GLN A 171 16.84 7.97 -3.05
N THR A 172 16.31 6.84 -3.51
CA THR A 172 16.17 6.51 -4.94
C THR A 172 15.13 7.37 -5.64
N VAL A 173 13.96 7.56 -5.02
CA VAL A 173 12.86 8.31 -5.66
C VAL A 173 12.90 9.82 -5.38
N GLY A 174 13.70 10.27 -4.43
CA GLY A 174 13.84 11.69 -4.08
C GLY A 174 12.51 12.30 -3.69
N ASN A 175 12.17 13.44 -4.32
CA ASN A 175 10.90 14.14 -4.12
C ASN A 175 9.87 13.86 -5.23
N GLU A 176 10.23 13.03 -6.21
CA GLU A 176 9.34 12.72 -7.33
C GLU A 176 8.24 11.75 -6.92
N LEU A 177 8.55 10.75 -6.07
CA LEU A 177 7.55 9.87 -5.47
C LEU A 177 7.58 9.95 -3.94
N GLN A 178 6.48 9.51 -3.35
CA GLN A 178 6.39 9.29 -1.91
C GLN A 178 6.70 7.83 -1.56
N VAL A 179 6.95 7.54 -0.27
CA VAL A 179 7.23 6.19 0.22
C VAL A 179 6.16 5.77 1.23
N LYS A 180 5.58 4.58 1.02
CA LYS A 180 4.70 3.92 1.99
C LYS A 180 5.44 2.75 2.63
N ALA A 181 5.53 2.75 3.96
CA ALA A 181 6.02 1.62 4.75
C ALA A 181 4.83 0.75 5.19
N SER A 182 4.92 -0.57 4.99
CA SER A 182 3.86 -1.52 5.35
C SER A 182 4.43 -2.84 5.84
N GLY A 183 3.70 -3.48 6.77
CA GLY A 183 4.13 -4.70 7.44
C GLY A 183 5.11 -4.42 8.58
N GLY A 184 4.88 -5.03 9.73
CA GLY A 184 5.77 -4.93 10.89
C GLY A 184 5.71 -3.64 11.70
N VAL A 185 4.86 -2.67 11.36
CA VAL A 185 4.66 -1.42 12.13
C VAL A 185 3.57 -1.65 13.17
N ARG A 186 3.94 -1.87 14.43
CA ARG A 186 3.04 -2.37 15.48
C ARG A 186 2.78 -1.37 16.61
N ASN A 187 3.59 -0.34 16.73
CA ASN A 187 3.51 0.65 17.80
C ASN A 187 4.00 2.02 17.33
N LEU A 188 3.89 3.03 18.19
CA LEU A 188 4.30 4.40 17.90
C LEU A 188 5.80 4.55 17.65
N ALA A 189 6.64 3.72 18.26
CA ALA A 189 8.10 3.78 18.06
C ALA A 189 8.46 3.28 16.64
N ASP A 190 7.88 2.16 16.19
CA ASP A 190 8.04 1.67 14.83
C ASP A 190 7.54 2.70 13.80
N PHE A 191 6.35 3.28 14.05
CA PHE A 191 5.79 4.33 13.21
C PHE A 191 6.76 5.50 13.03
N LYS A 192 7.28 6.05 14.14
CA LYS A 192 8.24 7.17 14.10
C LYS A 192 9.52 6.81 13.36
N LYS A 193 10.05 5.60 13.58
CA LYS A 193 11.23 5.10 12.88
C LYS A 193 11.04 5.10 11.36
N MET A 194 9.86 4.68 10.87
CA MET A 194 9.56 4.71 9.42
C MET A 194 9.44 6.14 8.89
N ILE A 195 8.80 7.05 9.64
CA ILE A 195 8.69 8.47 9.23
C ILE A 195 10.09 9.12 9.19
N GLU A 196 10.93 8.89 10.17
CA GLU A 196 12.31 9.40 10.22
C GLU A 196 13.15 8.87 9.05
N ALA A 197 12.91 7.62 8.61
CA ALA A 197 13.54 7.04 7.44
C ALA A 197 13.03 7.60 6.09
N GLY A 198 11.95 8.38 6.11
CA GLY A 198 11.42 9.07 4.93
C GLY A 198 10.06 8.58 4.42
N ALA A 199 9.38 7.69 5.14
CA ALA A 199 8.02 7.33 4.80
C ALA A 199 7.04 8.50 5.02
N THR A 200 6.11 8.66 4.12
CA THR A 200 5.02 9.66 4.20
C THR A 200 3.65 9.01 4.35
N ARG A 201 3.61 7.68 4.35
CA ARG A 201 2.41 6.87 4.54
C ARG A 201 2.80 5.56 5.24
N ILE A 202 1.91 5.09 6.11
CA ILE A 202 2.10 3.83 6.86
C ILE A 202 0.87 2.95 6.66
N GLY A 203 1.09 1.74 6.16
CA GLY A 203 0.06 0.70 6.13
C GLY A 203 0.16 -0.17 7.38
N ALA A 204 -0.84 -0.11 8.24
CA ALA A 204 -0.84 -0.86 9.50
C ALA A 204 -2.24 -1.37 9.85
N SER A 205 -2.31 -2.59 10.41
CA SER A 205 -3.50 -3.11 11.09
C SER A 205 -3.62 -2.62 12.54
N ALA A 206 -2.52 -2.12 13.09
CA ALA A 206 -2.40 -1.60 14.46
C ALA A 206 -2.59 -0.06 14.54
N GLY A 207 -3.42 0.51 13.67
CA GLY A 207 -3.56 1.97 13.57
C GLY A 207 -4.02 2.62 14.87
N VAL A 208 -4.96 2.00 15.58
CA VAL A 208 -5.49 2.51 16.87
C VAL A 208 -4.40 2.45 17.92
N GLU A 209 -3.72 1.31 18.06
CA GLU A 209 -2.64 1.11 19.02
C GLU A 209 -1.51 2.12 18.81
N ILE A 210 -1.14 2.39 17.56
CA ILE A 210 -0.13 3.39 17.21
C ILE A 210 -0.55 4.79 17.71
N ILE A 211 -1.80 5.19 17.47
CA ILE A 211 -2.28 6.53 17.86
C ILE A 211 -2.42 6.66 19.38
N GLU A 212 -2.86 5.59 20.06
CA GLU A 212 -3.03 5.57 21.52
C GLU A 212 -1.71 5.30 22.26
N GLY A 213 -0.61 5.04 21.55
CA GLY A 213 0.70 4.76 22.16
C GLY A 213 0.79 3.39 22.83
N LEU A 214 -0.04 2.44 22.38
CA LEU A 214 -0.09 1.06 22.85
C LEU A 214 0.77 0.15 21.95
N GLU A 215 1.03 -1.08 22.42
CA GLU A 215 1.61 -2.14 21.59
C GLU A 215 0.52 -3.08 21.09
N ALA A 216 0.57 -3.40 19.79
CA ALA A 216 -0.34 -4.38 19.21
C ALA A 216 0.13 -5.81 19.56
N ASN A 217 -0.81 -6.62 20.02
CA ASN A 217 -0.58 -8.03 20.34
C ASN A 217 -0.84 -8.98 19.15
N THR A 218 -1.07 -8.45 17.95
CA THR A 218 -1.42 -9.24 16.77
C THR A 218 -0.37 -9.13 15.68
N ASP A 219 0.07 -10.29 15.19
CA ASP A 219 0.79 -10.39 13.93
C ASP A 219 -0.17 -10.18 12.75
N TYR A 220 0.39 -9.58 11.70
CA TYR A 220 -0.30 -9.41 10.43
C TYR A 220 -0.67 -10.76 9.85
#